data_1e92096d9fd330dbec1d5a886c435ad8
#
_entry.id   1e92096d9fd330dbec1d5a886c435ad8
#
_cell.length_a   1.000
_cell.length_b   1.000
_cell.length_c   1.000
_cell.angle_alpha   90.00
_cell.angle_beta   90.00
_cell.angle_gamma   90.00
#
_symmetry.space_group_name_H-M   'P 1'
#
loop_
_entity.id
_entity.type
_entity.pdbx_description
1 polymer ?
#
loop_
_entity_poly.entity_id
_entity_poly.type
_entity_poly.pdbx_seq_one_letter_code
_entity_poly.pdbx_strand_id
1 'polypeptide(L)'
;MLRSVLGVIVGYIVMFVLQVIAFMTIYTMMGADWSFKPASYEASTAWTAMQFGVILVTTIIAGLICAAIAKGGKAPLVLAGVVLVLGLALAFASTALRPADTHEIRAGNVPNMEAMSKARHPAWVIFLGPVIGAAGVLIGGKLKRRG
;
A
#
# COMPACT_ATOMS: atom_id res chain seq x y z
N MET A 1 -19.09 -10.81 17.36
CA MET A 1 -18.36 -11.38 16.23
C MET A 1 -18.62 -10.63 14.91
N LEU A 2 -19.88 -10.45 14.49
CA LEU A 2 -20.23 -9.77 13.22
C LEU A 2 -19.59 -8.38 13.06
N ARG A 3 -19.63 -7.54 14.08
CA ARG A 3 -19.03 -6.18 14.05
C ARG A 3 -17.51 -6.20 13.87
N SER A 4 -16.83 -7.19 14.43
CA SER A 4 -15.37 -7.32 14.25
C SER A 4 -15.03 -7.72 12.82
N VAL A 5 -15.80 -8.64 12.23
CA VAL A 5 -15.62 -9.04 10.83
C VAL A 5 -15.92 -7.87 9.89
N LEU A 6 -17.05 -7.17 10.11
CA LEU A 6 -17.37 -5.96 9.35
C LEU A 6 -16.28 -4.89 9.47
N GLY A 7 -15.76 -4.66 10.67
CA GLY A 7 -14.67 -3.71 10.89
C GLY A 7 -13.42 -4.06 10.08
N VAL A 8 -13.04 -5.34 10.00
CA VAL A 8 -11.90 -5.81 9.22
C VAL A 8 -12.15 -5.61 7.72
N ILE A 9 -13.32 -6.03 7.22
CA ILE A 9 -13.68 -5.92 5.80
C ILE A 9 -13.71 -4.45 5.37
N VAL A 10 -14.44 -3.61 6.10
CA VAL A 10 -14.56 -2.18 5.78
C VAL A 10 -13.21 -1.50 5.90
N GLY A 11 -12.43 -1.78 6.95
CA GLY A 11 -11.08 -1.24 7.12
C GLY A 11 -10.16 -1.60 5.95
N TYR A 12 -10.20 -2.84 5.47
CA TYR A 12 -9.42 -3.28 4.32
C TYR A 12 -9.85 -2.58 3.02
N ILE A 13 -11.16 -2.50 2.76
CA ILE A 13 -11.69 -1.82 1.57
C ILE A 13 -11.32 -0.33 1.57
N VAL A 14 -11.50 0.35 2.70
CA VAL A 14 -11.15 1.77 2.83
C VAL A 14 -9.65 1.98 2.59
N MET A 15 -8.80 1.14 3.18
CA MET A 15 -7.36 1.19 2.95
C MET A 15 -7.03 1.07 1.45
N PHE A 16 -7.59 0.09 0.79
CA PHE A 16 -7.34 -0.16 -0.64
C PHE A 16 -7.80 1.02 -1.50
N VAL A 17 -9.01 1.50 -1.30
CA VAL A 17 -9.57 2.63 -2.04
C VAL A 17 -8.74 3.90 -1.84
N LEU A 18 -8.38 4.21 -0.59
CA LEU A 18 -7.56 5.38 -0.29
C LEU A 18 -6.16 5.28 -0.93
N GLN A 19 -5.54 4.11 -0.93
CA GLN A 19 -4.25 3.91 -1.59
C GLN A 19 -4.34 4.11 -3.09
N VAL A 20 -5.34 3.52 -3.75
CA VAL A 20 -5.52 3.68 -5.20
C VAL A 20 -5.73 5.15 -5.56
N ILE A 21 -6.62 5.85 -4.84
CA ILE A 21 -6.87 7.28 -5.07
C ILE A 21 -5.61 8.10 -4.85
N ALA A 22 -4.90 7.89 -3.75
CA ALA A 22 -3.69 8.63 -3.41
C ALA A 22 -2.60 8.42 -4.48
N PHE A 23 -2.31 7.18 -4.85
CA PHE A 23 -1.27 6.89 -5.83
C PHE A 23 -1.62 7.43 -7.23
N MET A 24 -2.87 7.28 -7.67
CA MET A 24 -3.31 7.84 -8.95
C MET A 24 -3.21 9.37 -8.95
N THR A 25 -3.66 10.02 -7.89
CA THR A 25 -3.62 11.50 -7.79
C THR A 25 -2.18 12.00 -7.80
N ILE A 26 -1.31 11.41 -6.97
CA ILE A 26 0.08 11.84 -6.87
C ILE A 26 0.82 11.61 -8.20
N TYR A 27 0.62 10.45 -8.84
CA TYR A 27 1.22 10.19 -10.15
C TYR A 27 0.75 11.19 -11.21
N THR A 28 -0.54 11.51 -11.24
CA THR A 28 -1.09 12.48 -12.19
C THR A 28 -0.53 13.89 -11.97
N MET A 29 -0.30 14.28 -10.71
CA MET A 29 0.26 15.60 -10.37
C MET A 29 1.77 15.70 -10.61
N MET A 30 2.51 14.65 -10.32
CA MET A 30 3.98 14.67 -10.35
C MET A 30 4.57 14.16 -11.66
N GLY A 31 3.83 13.31 -12.37
CA GLY A 31 4.25 12.73 -13.64
C GLY A 31 5.26 11.59 -13.52
N ALA A 32 5.56 11.00 -14.69
CA ALA A 32 6.42 9.83 -14.78
C ALA A 32 7.89 10.13 -14.44
N ASP A 33 8.38 11.31 -14.76
CA ASP A 33 9.79 11.68 -14.53
C ASP A 33 10.15 11.82 -13.05
N TRP A 34 9.17 12.19 -12.23
CA TRP A 34 9.35 12.22 -10.78
C TRP A 34 9.18 10.82 -10.15
N SER A 35 8.28 10.03 -10.72
CA SER A 35 7.91 8.70 -10.18
C SER A 35 8.94 7.63 -10.51
N PHE A 36 9.61 7.74 -11.63
CA PHE A 36 10.57 6.74 -12.13
C PHE A 36 11.96 7.33 -12.32
N LYS A 37 12.97 6.44 -12.32
CA LYS A 37 14.32 6.79 -12.75
C LYS A 37 14.34 7.16 -14.25
N PRO A 38 15.32 7.97 -14.71
CA PRO A 38 15.42 8.37 -16.11
C PRO A 38 15.41 7.14 -17.06
N ALA A 39 14.60 7.22 -18.11
CA ALA A 39 14.46 6.18 -19.15
C ALA A 39 14.14 4.76 -18.63
N SER A 40 13.54 4.64 -17.44
CA SER A 40 13.28 3.36 -16.78
C SER A 40 11.89 3.34 -16.14
N TYR A 41 11.37 2.14 -15.87
CA TYR A 41 10.19 1.92 -15.02
C TYR A 41 10.56 1.59 -13.55
N GLU A 42 11.82 1.73 -13.17
CA GLU A 42 12.21 1.62 -11.77
C GLU A 42 11.72 2.82 -10.96
N ALA A 43 11.09 2.54 -9.83
CA ALA A 43 10.62 3.57 -8.92
C ALA A 43 11.77 4.45 -8.44
N SER A 44 11.58 5.78 -8.48
CA SER A 44 12.53 6.73 -7.94
C SER A 44 12.60 6.63 -6.41
N THR A 45 13.69 7.12 -5.82
CA THR A 45 13.81 7.19 -4.35
C THR A 45 12.72 8.09 -3.74
N ALA A 46 12.39 9.19 -4.42
CA ALA A 46 11.32 10.10 -4.00
C ALA A 46 9.95 9.41 -4.01
N TRP A 47 9.64 8.67 -5.08
CA TRP A 47 8.42 7.87 -5.16
C TRP A 47 8.35 6.82 -4.05
N THR A 48 9.45 6.10 -3.80
CA THR A 48 9.52 5.07 -2.76
C THR A 48 9.28 5.64 -1.37
N ALA A 49 9.90 6.78 -1.04
CA ALA A 49 9.70 7.45 0.24
C ALA A 49 8.25 7.91 0.42
N MET A 50 7.67 8.52 -0.62
CA MET A 50 6.28 8.95 -0.64
C MET A 50 5.32 7.76 -0.50
N GLN A 51 5.60 6.65 -1.18
CA GLN A 51 4.81 5.43 -1.11
C GLN A 51 4.69 4.90 0.32
N PHE A 52 5.79 4.87 1.08
CA PHE A 52 5.75 4.47 2.49
C PHE A 52 4.92 5.42 3.34
N GLY A 53 4.99 6.73 3.08
CA GLY A 53 4.15 7.72 3.73
C GLY A 53 2.66 7.49 3.47
N VAL A 54 2.28 7.26 2.21
CA VAL A 54 0.89 6.96 1.82
C VAL A 54 0.40 5.67 2.47
N ILE A 55 1.20 4.60 2.42
CA ILE A 55 0.86 3.33 3.07
C ILE A 55 0.61 3.54 4.56
N LEU A 56 1.52 4.23 5.24
CA LEU A 56 1.39 4.47 6.68
C LEU A 56 0.11 5.26 7.03
N VAL A 57 -0.14 6.36 6.34
CA VAL A 57 -1.32 7.21 6.61
C VAL A 57 -2.62 6.46 6.33
N THR A 58 -2.74 5.82 5.18
CA THR A 58 -3.95 5.09 4.79
C THR A 58 -4.24 3.90 5.71
N THR A 59 -3.20 3.21 6.16
CA THR A 59 -3.36 2.08 7.10
C THR A 59 -3.69 2.53 8.52
N ILE A 60 -3.19 3.70 8.98
CA ILE A 60 -3.62 4.30 10.24
C ILE A 60 -5.12 4.63 10.18
N ILE A 61 -5.59 5.25 9.10
CA ILE A 61 -7.01 5.55 8.90
C ILE A 61 -7.84 4.26 8.90
N ALA A 62 -7.39 3.23 8.18
CA ALA A 62 -8.06 1.94 8.16
C ALA A 62 -8.15 1.29 9.55
N GLY A 63 -7.08 1.35 10.33
CA GLY A 63 -7.03 0.88 11.71
C GLY A 63 -8.01 1.62 12.64
N LEU A 64 -8.10 2.95 12.49
CA LEU A 64 -9.07 3.79 13.20
C LEU A 64 -10.52 3.38 12.88
N ILE A 65 -10.84 3.24 11.58
CA ILE A 65 -12.17 2.86 11.12
C ILE A 65 -12.53 1.46 11.59
N CYS A 66 -11.60 0.51 11.43
CA CYS A 66 -11.78 -0.86 11.92
C CYS A 66 -12.10 -0.90 13.42
N ALA A 67 -11.33 -0.18 14.23
CA ALA A 67 -11.56 -0.09 15.68
C ALA A 67 -12.87 0.61 16.04
N ALA A 68 -13.28 1.61 15.28
CA ALA A 68 -14.54 2.33 15.48
C ALA A 68 -15.74 1.43 15.22
N ILE A 69 -15.74 0.66 14.14
CA ILE A 69 -16.82 -0.26 13.78
C ILE A 69 -16.89 -1.44 14.75
N ALA A 70 -15.75 -2.01 15.09
CA ALA A 70 -15.64 -3.16 15.99
C ALA A 70 -15.93 -2.82 17.46
N LYS A 71 -16.01 -1.53 17.80
CA LYS A 71 -16.20 -1.03 19.17
C LYS A 71 -15.20 -1.61 20.17
N GLY A 72 -13.94 -1.71 19.75
CA GLY A 72 -12.86 -2.31 20.54
C GLY A 72 -12.61 -3.78 20.16
N GLY A 73 -11.87 -4.49 21.01
CA GLY A 73 -11.52 -5.88 20.76
C GLY A 73 -10.25 -6.07 19.91
N LYS A 74 -10.10 -7.26 19.33
CA LYS A 74 -8.91 -7.68 18.57
C LYS A 74 -9.00 -7.41 17.07
N ALA A 75 -10.05 -6.74 16.59
CA ALA A 75 -10.29 -6.53 15.15
C ALA A 75 -9.14 -5.80 14.44
N PRO A 76 -8.53 -4.71 14.98
CA PRO A 76 -7.37 -4.10 14.35
C PRO A 76 -6.15 -5.04 14.28
N LEU A 77 -6.00 -5.95 15.23
CA LEU A 77 -4.93 -6.96 15.21
C LEU A 77 -5.17 -7.97 14.08
N VAL A 78 -6.42 -8.40 13.90
CA VAL A 78 -6.81 -9.28 12.79
C VAL A 78 -6.60 -8.59 11.46
N LEU A 79 -7.01 -7.33 11.33
CA LEU A 79 -6.78 -6.53 10.12
C LEU A 79 -5.28 -6.39 9.82
N ALA A 80 -4.45 -6.10 10.81
CA ALA A 80 -3.00 -6.03 10.65
C ALA A 80 -2.41 -7.37 10.17
N GLY A 81 -2.88 -8.48 10.73
CA GLY A 81 -2.52 -9.83 10.28
C GLY A 81 -2.90 -10.10 8.84
N VAL A 82 -4.13 -9.72 8.43
CA VAL A 82 -4.60 -9.85 7.04
C VAL A 82 -3.74 -9.03 6.09
N VAL A 83 -3.47 -7.76 6.43
CA VAL A 83 -2.60 -6.87 5.62
C VAL A 83 -1.21 -7.45 5.47
N LEU A 84 -0.63 -7.96 6.56
CA LEU A 84 0.70 -8.56 6.54
C LEU A 84 0.74 -9.83 5.69
N VAL A 85 -0.16 -10.77 5.93
CA VAL A 85 -0.16 -12.07 5.24
C VAL A 85 -0.47 -11.92 3.76
N LEU A 86 -1.53 -11.19 3.40
CA LEU A 86 -1.86 -10.95 1.99
C LEU A 86 -0.80 -10.11 1.29
N GLY A 87 -0.27 -9.09 1.96
CA GLY A 87 0.78 -8.25 1.40
C GLY A 87 2.06 -9.04 1.14
N LEU A 88 2.49 -9.89 2.07
CA LEU A 88 3.65 -10.77 1.87
C LEU A 88 3.38 -11.83 0.79
N ALA A 89 2.20 -12.43 0.75
CA ALA A 89 1.84 -13.39 -0.29
C ALA A 89 1.91 -12.75 -1.69
N LEU A 90 1.37 -11.53 -1.84
CA LEU A 90 1.47 -10.77 -3.09
C LEU A 90 2.92 -10.36 -3.40
N ALA A 91 3.72 -10.01 -2.39
CA ALA A 91 5.13 -9.71 -2.54
C ALA A 91 5.91 -10.92 -3.09
N PHE A 92 5.71 -12.10 -2.52
CA PHE A 92 6.29 -13.34 -3.03
C PHE A 92 5.82 -13.67 -4.44
N ALA A 93 4.52 -13.59 -4.70
CA ALA A 93 3.97 -13.84 -6.03
C ALA A 93 4.54 -12.87 -7.08
N SER A 94 4.62 -11.58 -6.76
CA SER A 94 5.15 -10.57 -7.68
C SER A 94 6.64 -10.74 -7.96
N THR A 95 7.43 -11.22 -6.99
CA THR A 95 8.86 -11.50 -7.20
C THR A 95 9.10 -12.82 -7.94
N ALA A 96 8.29 -13.84 -7.68
CA ALA A 96 8.40 -15.15 -8.33
C ALA A 96 7.94 -15.13 -9.80
N LEU A 97 6.94 -14.31 -10.12
CA LEU A 97 6.36 -14.21 -11.47
C LEU A 97 7.02 -13.12 -12.34
N ARG A 98 8.04 -12.43 -11.84
CA ARG A 98 8.76 -11.43 -12.65
C ARG A 98 9.48 -12.10 -13.82
N PRO A 99 9.21 -11.64 -15.07
CA PRO A 99 10.05 -12.04 -16.20
C PRO A 99 11.48 -11.57 -15.96
N ALA A 100 12.45 -12.43 -16.25
CA ALA A 100 13.85 -12.06 -16.21
C ALA A 100 14.10 -10.89 -17.18
N ASP A 101 14.63 -9.78 -16.63
CA ASP A 101 15.32 -8.68 -17.33
C ASP A 101 14.82 -8.26 -18.73
N THR A 102 13.60 -7.80 -18.82
CA THR A 102 13.24 -6.88 -19.90
C THR A 102 13.51 -5.46 -19.42
N HIS A 103 14.69 -4.92 -19.76
CA HIS A 103 14.95 -3.48 -19.63
C HIS A 103 14.10 -2.73 -20.66
N GLU A 104 12.80 -2.57 -20.35
CA GLU A 104 11.96 -1.70 -21.16
C GLU A 104 12.38 -0.24 -20.92
N ILE A 105 12.77 0.43 -21.99
CA ILE A 105 13.10 1.86 -21.98
C ILE A 105 11.79 2.63 -21.99
N ARG A 106 11.57 3.46 -20.96
CA ARG A 106 10.42 4.36 -20.90
C ARG A 106 10.62 5.54 -21.86
N ALA A 107 9.72 5.68 -22.82
CA ALA A 107 9.69 6.81 -23.75
C ALA A 107 8.78 7.92 -23.24
N GLY A 108 9.32 8.86 -22.46
CA GLY A 108 8.57 10.04 -22.01
C GLY A 108 7.51 9.76 -20.93
N ASN A 109 6.44 10.55 -20.97
CA ASN A 109 5.34 10.43 -20.01
C ASN A 109 4.40 9.29 -20.41
N VAL A 110 4.01 8.45 -19.45
CA VAL A 110 3.15 7.28 -19.68
C VAL A 110 1.87 7.39 -18.87
N PRO A 111 0.72 6.82 -19.37
CA PRO A 111 -0.55 6.81 -18.64
C PRO A 111 -0.45 6.05 -17.31
N ASN A 112 -1.32 6.42 -16.35
CA ASN A 112 -1.38 5.79 -15.04
C ASN A 112 -1.44 4.26 -15.09
N MET A 113 -2.25 3.69 -15.98
CA MET A 113 -2.43 2.25 -16.08
C MET A 113 -1.15 1.53 -16.55
N GLU A 114 -0.45 2.12 -17.51
CA GLU A 114 0.82 1.60 -18.00
C GLU A 114 1.90 1.72 -16.92
N ALA A 115 1.98 2.86 -16.24
CA ALA A 115 2.89 3.08 -15.13
C ALA A 115 2.69 2.05 -14.01
N MET A 116 1.43 1.78 -13.63
CA MET A 116 1.11 0.78 -12.60
C MET A 116 1.49 -0.64 -13.01
N SER A 117 1.26 -1.01 -14.28
CA SER A 117 1.54 -2.36 -14.78
C SER A 117 3.02 -2.65 -14.94
N LYS A 118 3.82 -1.63 -15.31
CA LYS A 118 5.25 -1.76 -15.61
C LYS A 118 6.18 -1.30 -14.48
N ALA A 119 5.63 -0.66 -13.43
CA ALA A 119 6.42 -0.17 -12.31
C ALA A 119 7.23 -1.27 -11.64
N ARG A 120 8.52 -1.01 -11.45
CA ARG A 120 9.45 -1.92 -10.77
C ARG A 120 9.91 -1.32 -9.45
N HIS A 121 9.72 -2.07 -8.39
CA HIS A 121 10.23 -1.72 -7.07
C HIS A 121 11.35 -2.69 -6.68
N PRO A 122 12.38 -2.22 -5.96
CA PRO A 122 13.33 -3.12 -5.32
C PRO A 122 12.62 -4.14 -4.42
N ALA A 123 13.15 -5.36 -4.35
CA ALA A 123 12.50 -6.43 -3.57
C ALA A 123 12.26 -6.03 -2.10
N TRP A 124 13.22 -5.34 -1.47
CA TRP A 124 13.08 -4.88 -0.07
C TRP A 124 11.90 -3.92 0.12
N VAL A 125 11.58 -3.08 -0.86
CA VAL A 125 10.43 -2.15 -0.81
C VAL A 125 9.13 -2.93 -0.80
N ILE A 126 9.04 -3.96 -1.65
CA ILE A 126 7.85 -4.80 -1.79
C ILE A 126 7.55 -5.54 -0.48
N PHE A 127 8.58 -6.06 0.18
CA PHE A 127 8.42 -6.77 1.45
C PHE A 127 8.23 -5.83 2.65
N LEU A 128 8.81 -4.64 2.63
CA LEU A 128 8.69 -3.68 3.73
C LEU A 128 7.29 -3.02 3.76
N GLY A 129 6.65 -2.83 2.61
CA GLY A 129 5.32 -2.24 2.51
C GLY A 129 4.28 -2.88 3.42
N PRO A 130 4.07 -4.22 3.36
CA PRO A 130 3.14 -4.92 4.25
C PRO A 130 3.46 -4.77 5.74
N VAL A 131 4.73 -4.72 6.10
CA VAL A 131 5.17 -4.54 7.50
C VAL A 131 4.78 -3.14 8.00
N ILE A 132 5.07 -2.11 7.21
CA ILE A 132 4.67 -0.72 7.52
C ILE A 132 3.13 -0.63 7.58
N GLY A 133 2.44 -1.27 6.64
CA GLY A 133 0.99 -1.31 6.61
C GLY A 133 0.38 -1.92 7.87
N ALA A 134 0.87 -3.08 8.30
CA ALA A 134 0.42 -3.72 9.53
C ALA A 134 0.70 -2.85 10.77
N ALA A 135 1.88 -2.23 10.86
CA ALA A 135 2.21 -1.29 11.93
C ALA A 135 1.25 -0.09 11.96
N GLY A 136 0.94 0.49 10.79
CA GLY A 136 -0.01 1.60 10.67
C GLY A 136 -1.41 1.23 11.16
N VAL A 137 -1.92 0.06 10.80
CA VAL A 137 -3.21 -0.46 11.28
C VAL A 137 -3.23 -0.58 12.81
N LEU A 138 -2.16 -1.11 13.39
CA LEU A 138 -2.06 -1.24 14.86
C LEU A 138 -2.00 0.11 15.56
N ILE A 139 -1.28 1.08 15.00
CA ILE A 139 -1.22 2.46 15.51
C ILE A 139 -2.63 3.07 15.48
N GLY A 140 -3.33 2.99 14.34
CA GLY A 140 -4.69 3.49 14.18
C GLY A 140 -5.66 2.85 15.18
N GLY A 141 -5.58 1.53 15.34
CA GLY A 141 -6.37 0.80 16.32
C GLY A 141 -6.11 1.23 17.77
N LYS A 142 -4.84 1.52 18.12
CA LYS A 142 -4.47 2.04 19.43
C LYS A 142 -4.98 3.47 19.68
N LEU A 143 -4.87 4.34 18.69
CA LEU A 143 -5.34 5.73 18.80
C LEU A 143 -6.82 5.78 19.12
N LYS A 144 -7.65 4.97 18.48
CA LYS A 144 -9.09 4.89 18.77
C LYS A 144 -9.40 4.37 20.16
N ARG A 145 -8.56 3.51 20.74
CA ARG A 145 -8.76 2.98 22.10
C ARG A 145 -8.43 3.98 23.19
N ARG A 146 -7.63 5.00 22.90
CA ARG A 146 -7.22 6.04 23.87
C ARG A 146 -8.12 7.27 23.86
N GLY A 147 -8.88 7.50 22.84
CA GLY A 147 -9.89 8.56 22.70
C GLY A 147 -11.30 7.98 22.70
#